data_cd1c4ad14127cf69ddc992b407e49f58
#
_entry.id   cd1c4ad14127cf69ddc992b407e49f58
#
_cell.length_a   1.000
_cell.length_b   1.000
_cell.length_c   1.000
_cell.angle_alpha   90.00
_cell.angle_beta   90.00
_cell.angle_gamma   90.00
#
_symmetry.space_group_name_H-M   'P 1'
#
loop_
_entity.id
_entity.type
_entity.pdbx_description
1 polymer ?
#
loop_
_entity_poly.entity_id
_entity_poly.type
_entity_poly.pdbx_seq_one_letter_code
_entity_poly.pdbx_strand_id
1 'polypeptide(L)'
;YLFSGPEGVGRRLGALRFLEGVITAGAVDPSLRRRLQAGNHPDLLWVEPTYSEKGQLVPLSQAAAAGISRKAPPQLRLEQVRAVSQFLARRPVEAPRCLVVIEAVEAMAEGAANALLKTLEEPGDGLLILLSAAPDRLLSTIRSRCQTIPFARLSPELLHQVLAAQPPPASEAVPSAPGGAPAPDPPELLELAAGSPGALLQHRQQWQALPEGLAERCTALGESASPLEALALARDLSESLEVEQQLWLLDWWQLRLWRQRHDAAPLQRLERLRRQLRAYVQPRLAWEVALLELSGTAA
;
A
#
# COMPACT_ATOMS: atom_id res chain seq x y z
N TYR A 1 8.82 12.48 -16.04
CA TYR A 1 9.03 12.65 -14.59
C TYR A 1 9.05 11.30 -13.87
N LEU A 2 9.82 11.22 -12.79
CA LEU A 2 9.81 10.08 -11.87
C LEU A 2 9.42 10.58 -10.47
N PHE A 3 8.19 10.23 -10.01
CA PHE A 3 7.75 10.53 -8.64
C PHE A 3 8.16 9.36 -7.75
N SER A 4 9.15 9.58 -6.91
CA SER A 4 9.79 8.55 -6.08
C SER A 4 9.55 8.80 -4.61
N GLY A 5 9.28 7.74 -3.86
CA GLY A 5 9.09 7.81 -2.40
C GLY A 5 8.30 6.61 -1.87
N PRO A 6 8.22 6.44 -0.55
CA PRO A 6 7.53 5.31 0.08
C PRO A 6 6.06 5.17 -0.36
N GLU A 7 5.47 4.02 -0.10
CA GLU A 7 4.03 3.83 -0.32
C GLU A 7 3.21 4.75 0.58
N GLY A 8 2.04 5.18 0.07
CA GLY A 8 1.08 5.98 0.83
C GLY A 8 1.44 7.44 1.07
N VAL A 9 2.60 7.95 0.61
CA VAL A 9 3.01 9.37 0.78
C VAL A 9 2.32 10.33 -0.20
N GLY A 10 1.37 9.85 -1.01
CA GLY A 10 0.56 10.70 -1.90
C GLY A 10 1.10 10.87 -3.32
N ARG A 11 2.02 10.02 -3.81
CA ARG A 11 2.55 10.06 -5.19
C ARG A 11 1.45 10.07 -6.26
N ARG A 12 0.46 9.17 -6.12
CA ARG A 12 -0.71 9.11 -7.02
C ARG A 12 -1.51 10.41 -7.00
N LEU A 13 -1.78 10.95 -5.81
CA LEU A 13 -2.48 12.23 -5.66
C LEU A 13 -1.67 13.37 -6.25
N GLY A 14 -0.36 13.41 -6.01
CA GLY A 14 0.56 14.37 -6.60
C GLY A 14 0.53 14.33 -8.13
N ALA A 15 0.56 13.13 -8.74
CA ALA A 15 0.45 12.97 -10.18
C ALA A 15 -0.88 13.53 -10.71
N LEU A 16 -2.02 13.21 -10.09
CA LEU A 16 -3.33 13.75 -10.47
C LEU A 16 -3.38 15.28 -10.39
N ARG A 17 -2.81 15.87 -9.33
CA ARG A 17 -2.74 17.34 -9.19
C ARG A 17 -1.82 17.98 -10.20
N PHE A 18 -0.70 17.35 -10.48
CA PHE A 18 0.23 17.82 -11.51
C PHE A 18 -0.43 17.80 -12.90
N LEU A 19 -1.16 16.72 -13.23
CA LEU A 19 -1.89 16.62 -14.50
C LEU A 19 -3.03 17.66 -14.60
N GLU A 20 -3.79 17.86 -13.51
CA GLU A 20 -4.79 18.94 -13.43
C GLU A 20 -4.16 20.28 -13.78
N GLY A 21 -3.02 20.62 -13.16
CA GLY A 21 -2.30 21.88 -13.42
C GLY A 21 -1.77 22.00 -14.86
N VAL A 22 -1.35 20.90 -15.48
CA VAL A 22 -0.91 20.87 -16.88
C VAL A 22 -2.07 21.15 -17.85
N ILE A 23 -3.25 20.56 -17.59
CA ILE A 23 -4.43 20.71 -18.47
C ILE A 23 -5.02 22.12 -18.33
N THR A 24 -5.09 22.63 -17.10
CA THR A 24 -5.76 23.91 -16.78
C THR A 24 -4.84 25.12 -16.76
N ALA A 25 -3.56 24.95 -17.13
CA ALA A 25 -2.52 25.98 -16.98
C ALA A 25 -2.42 26.54 -15.54
N GLY A 26 -2.61 25.68 -14.54
CA GLY A 26 -2.53 26.03 -13.11
C GLY A 26 -3.82 26.41 -12.44
N ALA A 27 -4.94 26.50 -13.15
CA ALA A 27 -6.25 26.74 -12.53
C ALA A 27 -6.76 25.49 -11.80
N VAL A 28 -7.66 25.69 -10.83
CA VAL A 28 -8.32 24.59 -10.11
C VAL A 28 -9.66 24.29 -10.77
N ASP A 29 -9.83 23.06 -11.26
CA ASP A 29 -11.09 22.59 -11.84
C ASP A 29 -11.59 21.32 -11.11
N PRO A 30 -12.60 21.44 -10.22
CA PRO A 30 -13.14 20.29 -9.50
C PRO A 30 -13.81 19.25 -10.40
N SER A 31 -14.32 19.63 -11.57
CA SER A 31 -14.95 18.73 -12.53
C SER A 31 -13.89 17.88 -13.22
N LEU A 32 -12.84 18.52 -13.75
CA LEU A 32 -11.69 17.83 -14.34
C LEU A 32 -11.02 16.89 -13.31
N ARG A 33 -10.87 17.35 -12.07
CA ARG A 33 -10.31 16.55 -10.99
C ARG A 33 -11.04 15.24 -10.77
N ARG A 34 -12.39 15.28 -10.74
CA ARG A 34 -13.22 14.06 -10.62
C ARG A 34 -13.04 13.14 -11.83
N ARG A 35 -12.98 13.69 -13.05
CA ARG A 35 -12.75 12.92 -14.28
C ARG A 35 -11.38 12.23 -14.26
N LEU A 36 -10.32 12.94 -13.87
CA LEU A 36 -8.98 12.37 -13.75
C LEU A 36 -8.92 11.26 -12.69
N GLN A 37 -9.54 11.46 -11.52
CA GLN A 37 -9.61 10.46 -10.46
C GLN A 37 -10.37 9.20 -10.87
N ALA A 38 -11.44 9.36 -11.64
CA ALA A 38 -12.23 8.25 -12.19
C ALA A 38 -11.56 7.55 -13.38
N GLY A 39 -10.40 8.04 -13.86
CA GLY A 39 -9.76 7.53 -15.07
C GLY A 39 -10.53 7.83 -16.35
N ASN A 40 -11.44 8.82 -16.32
CA ASN A 40 -12.36 9.14 -17.43
C ASN A 40 -11.95 10.44 -18.15
N HIS A 41 -10.73 10.43 -18.70
CA HIS A 41 -10.23 11.52 -19.53
C HIS A 41 -9.62 10.94 -20.82
N PRO A 42 -10.02 11.42 -22.03
CA PRO A 42 -9.62 10.79 -23.29
C PRO A 42 -8.11 10.83 -23.55
N ASP A 43 -7.43 11.84 -23.04
CA ASP A 43 -5.98 12.03 -23.24
C ASP A 43 -5.15 11.55 -22.04
N LEU A 44 -5.75 10.84 -21.08
CA LEU A 44 -5.05 10.22 -19.96
C LEU A 44 -5.06 8.70 -20.08
N LEU A 45 -3.88 8.10 -20.10
CA LEU A 45 -3.68 6.67 -19.92
C LEU A 45 -3.03 6.41 -18.57
N TRP A 46 -3.75 5.69 -17.71
CA TRP A 46 -3.26 5.23 -16.42
C TRP A 46 -2.94 3.75 -16.48
N VAL A 47 -1.68 3.38 -16.21
CA VAL A 47 -1.18 2.02 -16.29
C VAL A 47 -0.73 1.55 -14.92
N GLU A 48 -1.20 0.40 -14.50
CA GLU A 48 -0.85 -0.26 -13.24
C GLU A 48 -0.44 -1.71 -13.48
N PRO A 49 0.31 -2.33 -12.54
CA PRO A 49 0.64 -3.74 -12.62
C PRO A 49 -0.60 -4.62 -12.71
N THR A 50 -0.50 -5.73 -13.42
CA THR A 50 -1.60 -6.65 -13.67
C THR A 50 -1.27 -8.07 -13.22
N TYR A 51 -2.30 -8.78 -12.77
CA TYR A 51 -2.30 -10.23 -12.69
C TYR A 51 -2.72 -10.83 -14.03
N SER A 52 -2.18 -12.01 -14.37
CA SER A 52 -2.68 -12.77 -15.51
C SER A 52 -3.63 -13.85 -14.99
N GLU A 53 -4.89 -13.78 -15.35
CA GLU A 53 -5.92 -14.77 -15.02
C GLU A 53 -6.52 -15.32 -16.30
N LYS A 54 -6.32 -16.63 -16.55
CA LYS A 54 -6.85 -17.34 -17.75
C LYS A 54 -6.62 -16.59 -19.07
N GLY A 55 -5.45 -15.94 -19.20
CA GLY A 55 -5.10 -15.15 -20.40
C GLY A 55 -5.61 -13.71 -20.41
N GLN A 56 -6.41 -13.29 -19.41
CA GLN A 56 -6.83 -11.90 -19.23
C GLN A 56 -5.91 -11.17 -18.25
N LEU A 57 -5.69 -9.89 -18.50
CA LEU A 57 -4.93 -9.02 -17.60
C LEU A 57 -5.90 -8.28 -16.68
N VAL A 58 -5.79 -8.53 -15.38
CA VAL A 58 -6.60 -7.88 -14.36
C VAL A 58 -5.73 -6.87 -13.62
N PRO A 59 -6.08 -5.58 -13.64
CA PRO A 59 -5.37 -4.53 -12.92
C PRO A 59 -5.31 -4.80 -11.42
N LEU A 60 -4.23 -4.37 -10.77
CA LEU A 60 -4.04 -4.55 -9.32
C LEU A 60 -5.21 -3.94 -8.52
N SER A 61 -5.69 -2.77 -8.91
CA SER A 61 -6.83 -2.09 -8.28
C SER A 61 -8.14 -2.88 -8.34
N GLN A 62 -8.29 -3.80 -9.30
CA GLN A 62 -9.49 -4.61 -9.51
C GLN A 62 -9.34 -6.04 -8.99
N ALA A 63 -8.12 -6.44 -8.59
CA ALA A 63 -7.81 -7.82 -8.21
C ALA A 63 -8.67 -8.33 -7.04
N ALA A 64 -8.85 -7.52 -6.01
CA ALA A 64 -9.66 -7.88 -4.84
C ALA A 64 -11.14 -8.08 -5.22
N ALA A 65 -11.71 -7.19 -6.03
CA ALA A 65 -13.10 -7.31 -6.51
C ALA A 65 -13.29 -8.53 -7.43
N ALA A 66 -12.23 -8.92 -8.17
CA ALA A 66 -12.23 -10.12 -9.01
C ALA A 66 -11.92 -11.41 -8.24
N GLY A 67 -11.74 -11.36 -6.91
CA GLY A 67 -11.41 -12.52 -6.08
C GLY A 67 -10.03 -13.13 -6.39
N ILE A 68 -9.10 -12.33 -6.92
CA ILE A 68 -7.78 -12.81 -7.29
C ILE A 68 -6.85 -12.64 -6.09
N SER A 69 -6.51 -13.76 -5.46
CA SER A 69 -5.44 -13.87 -4.46
C SER A 69 -4.35 -14.79 -5.01
N ARG A 70 -3.26 -14.21 -5.51
CA ARG A 70 -2.16 -14.99 -6.10
C ARG A 70 -0.86 -14.83 -5.32
N LYS A 71 -0.08 -15.91 -5.26
CA LYS A 71 1.27 -15.94 -4.66
C LYS A 71 2.29 -15.10 -5.44
N ALA A 72 2.12 -15.00 -6.78
CA ALA A 72 3.03 -14.23 -7.62
C ALA A 72 2.63 -12.74 -7.61
N PRO A 73 3.60 -11.82 -7.46
CA PRO A 73 3.32 -10.38 -7.49
C PRO A 73 2.80 -9.95 -8.87
N PRO A 74 1.97 -8.90 -8.93
CA PRO A 74 1.52 -8.32 -10.19
C PRO A 74 2.70 -7.68 -10.93
N GLN A 75 2.64 -7.65 -12.24
CA GLN A 75 3.72 -7.16 -13.09
C GLN A 75 3.23 -6.17 -14.14
N LEU A 76 4.10 -5.22 -14.49
CA LEU A 76 3.94 -4.40 -15.68
C LEU A 76 4.54 -5.14 -16.89
N ARG A 77 3.69 -5.40 -17.88
CA ARG A 77 4.01 -6.26 -19.00
C ARG A 77 4.42 -5.46 -20.23
N LEU A 78 5.12 -6.11 -21.16
CA LEU A 78 5.59 -5.51 -22.39
C LEU A 78 4.45 -4.90 -23.23
N GLU A 79 3.29 -5.59 -23.29
CA GLU A 79 2.12 -5.13 -24.03
C GLU A 79 1.58 -3.80 -23.49
N GLN A 80 1.61 -3.62 -22.16
CA GLN A 80 1.18 -2.36 -21.52
C GLN A 80 2.13 -1.21 -21.90
N VAL A 81 3.45 -1.45 -21.90
CA VAL A 81 4.43 -0.44 -22.31
C VAL A 81 4.32 -0.10 -23.80
N ARG A 82 4.04 -1.09 -24.66
CA ARG A 82 3.77 -0.83 -26.08
C ARG A 82 2.52 0.03 -26.27
N ALA A 83 1.45 -0.25 -25.48
CA ALA A 83 0.24 0.59 -25.50
C ALA A 83 0.53 2.03 -25.07
N VAL A 84 1.43 2.25 -24.09
CA VAL A 84 1.90 3.58 -23.71
C VAL A 84 2.54 4.30 -24.88
N SER A 85 3.49 3.67 -25.59
CA SER A 85 4.17 4.27 -26.74
C SER A 85 3.18 4.64 -27.85
N GLN A 86 2.21 3.75 -28.13
CA GLN A 86 1.18 4.02 -29.12
C GLN A 86 0.24 5.16 -28.70
N PHE A 87 -0.07 5.27 -27.40
CA PHE A 87 -0.93 6.31 -26.86
C PHE A 87 -0.24 7.68 -26.95
N LEU A 88 1.05 7.77 -26.61
CA LEU A 88 1.83 9.01 -26.69
C LEU A 88 2.01 9.53 -28.13
N ALA A 89 1.92 8.65 -29.13
CA ALA A 89 2.00 9.01 -30.54
C ALA A 89 0.69 9.58 -31.11
N ARG A 90 -0.42 9.58 -30.32
CA ARG A 90 -1.72 10.12 -30.75
C ARG A 90 -1.75 11.64 -30.66
N ARG A 91 -2.69 12.24 -31.38
CA ARG A 91 -3.05 13.64 -31.16
C ARG A 91 -4.01 13.73 -29.96
N PRO A 92 -3.77 14.65 -29.02
CA PRO A 92 -4.69 14.87 -27.91
C PRO A 92 -6.03 15.45 -28.40
N VAL A 93 -7.09 15.21 -27.65
CA VAL A 93 -8.47 15.65 -27.97
C VAL A 93 -8.87 16.88 -27.16
N GLU A 94 -8.62 16.86 -25.84
CA GLU A 94 -9.02 17.92 -24.90
C GLU A 94 -7.79 18.56 -24.22
N ALA A 95 -6.78 17.76 -23.91
CA ALA A 95 -5.59 18.23 -23.22
C ALA A 95 -4.57 18.85 -24.20
N PRO A 96 -3.61 19.69 -23.74
CA PRO A 96 -2.56 20.24 -24.60
C PRO A 96 -1.62 19.15 -25.15
N ARG A 97 -1.58 17.96 -24.51
CA ARG A 97 -0.76 16.81 -24.91
C ARG A 97 -1.31 15.51 -24.34
N CYS A 98 -0.89 14.36 -24.89
CA CYS A 98 -1.18 13.05 -24.31
C CYS A 98 -0.48 12.89 -22.96
N LEU A 99 -1.19 12.34 -21.98
CA LEU A 99 -0.76 12.23 -20.59
C LEU A 99 -0.72 10.74 -20.21
N VAL A 100 0.39 10.28 -19.67
CA VAL A 100 0.54 8.90 -19.23
C VAL A 100 1.07 8.85 -17.80
N VAL A 101 0.47 8.01 -16.98
CA VAL A 101 0.98 7.65 -15.65
C VAL A 101 1.21 6.16 -15.60
N ILE A 102 2.38 5.72 -15.14
CA ILE A 102 2.70 4.30 -14.89
C ILE A 102 2.97 4.13 -13.41
N GLU A 103 2.16 3.32 -12.74
CA GLU A 103 2.34 2.98 -11.32
C GLU A 103 3.29 1.81 -11.13
N ALA A 104 3.99 1.82 -9.98
CA ALA A 104 4.87 0.74 -9.53
C ALA A 104 5.84 0.27 -10.63
N VAL A 105 6.55 1.24 -11.24
CA VAL A 105 7.45 0.97 -12.37
C VAL A 105 8.56 -0.03 -12.04
N GLU A 106 8.87 -0.25 -10.77
CA GLU A 106 9.75 -1.30 -10.28
C GLU A 106 9.20 -2.72 -10.48
N ALA A 107 7.90 -2.88 -10.79
CA ALA A 107 7.27 -4.15 -11.10
C ALA A 107 7.38 -4.54 -12.58
N MET A 108 8.12 -3.75 -13.38
CA MET A 108 8.36 -4.07 -14.79
C MET A 108 9.26 -5.30 -14.94
N ALA A 109 8.84 -6.22 -15.83
CA ALA A 109 9.74 -7.22 -16.35
C ALA A 109 10.83 -6.58 -17.21
N GLU A 110 12.00 -7.21 -17.33
CA GLU A 110 13.16 -6.67 -18.05
C GLU A 110 12.83 -6.23 -19.49
N GLY A 111 12.07 -7.05 -20.21
CA GLY A 111 11.64 -6.70 -21.59
C GLY A 111 10.74 -5.47 -21.66
N ALA A 112 9.89 -5.24 -20.63
CA ALA A 112 9.05 -4.05 -20.53
C ALA A 112 9.89 -2.81 -20.20
N ALA A 113 10.86 -2.93 -19.28
CA ALA A 113 11.77 -1.85 -18.93
C ALA A 113 12.62 -1.40 -20.14
N ASN A 114 13.15 -2.36 -20.91
CA ASN A 114 13.93 -2.05 -22.13
C ASN A 114 13.05 -1.40 -23.22
N ALA A 115 11.79 -1.80 -23.36
CA ALA A 115 10.87 -1.16 -24.29
C ALA A 115 10.54 0.28 -23.88
N LEU A 116 10.44 0.55 -22.56
CA LEU A 116 10.19 1.91 -22.04
C LEU A 116 11.34 2.87 -22.35
N LEU A 117 12.59 2.39 -22.38
CA LEU A 117 13.76 3.24 -22.69
C LEU A 117 13.60 3.95 -24.02
N LYS A 118 13.08 3.27 -25.07
CA LYS A 118 12.84 3.90 -26.37
C LYS A 118 11.86 5.06 -26.28
N THR A 119 10.79 4.89 -25.49
CA THR A 119 9.79 5.95 -25.26
C THR A 119 10.37 7.11 -24.45
N LEU A 120 11.29 6.83 -23.51
CA LEU A 120 11.98 7.88 -22.74
C LEU A 120 13.01 8.64 -23.54
N GLU A 121 13.62 8.04 -24.54
CA GLU A 121 14.55 8.68 -25.47
C GLU A 121 13.84 9.59 -26.46
N GLU A 122 12.67 9.15 -26.94
CA GLU A 122 11.86 9.88 -27.93
C GLU A 122 10.39 9.98 -27.46
N PRO A 123 10.11 10.77 -26.40
CA PRO A 123 8.77 10.81 -25.82
C PRO A 123 7.75 11.57 -26.66
N GLY A 124 8.16 12.20 -27.80
CA GLY A 124 7.31 13.12 -28.57
C GLY A 124 6.85 14.32 -27.73
N ASP A 125 5.65 14.83 -28.00
CA ASP A 125 5.04 15.94 -27.25
C ASP A 125 4.26 15.47 -26.01
N GLY A 126 4.26 14.17 -25.72
CA GLY A 126 3.53 13.61 -24.59
C GLY A 126 4.18 13.88 -23.23
N LEU A 127 3.39 13.73 -22.17
CA LEU A 127 3.85 13.79 -20.78
C LEU A 127 3.79 12.41 -20.15
N LEU A 128 4.91 11.93 -19.63
CA LEU A 128 5.03 10.65 -18.96
C LEU A 128 5.44 10.84 -17.49
N ILE A 129 4.64 10.30 -16.57
CA ILE A 129 4.91 10.28 -15.14
C ILE A 129 5.08 8.82 -14.70
N LEU A 130 6.20 8.51 -14.12
CA LEU A 130 6.52 7.21 -13.51
C LEU A 130 6.37 7.33 -12.00
N LEU A 131 5.66 6.40 -11.36
CA LEU A 131 5.53 6.33 -9.91
C LEU A 131 6.31 5.12 -9.39
N SER A 132 7.23 5.34 -8.46
CA SER A 132 8.06 4.28 -7.87
C SER A 132 8.13 4.38 -6.34
N ALA A 133 7.93 3.25 -5.66
CA ALA A 133 8.19 3.10 -4.23
C ALA A 133 9.64 2.72 -3.94
N ALA A 134 10.33 2.12 -4.91
CA ALA A 134 11.68 1.61 -4.80
C ALA A 134 12.53 2.05 -6.01
N PRO A 135 12.87 3.34 -6.14
CA PRO A 135 13.57 3.87 -7.31
C PRO A 135 14.94 3.20 -7.53
N ASP A 136 15.56 2.66 -6.49
CA ASP A 136 16.83 1.95 -6.58
C ASP A 136 16.73 0.60 -7.30
N ARG A 137 15.54 0.04 -7.42
CA ARG A 137 15.27 -1.18 -8.20
C ARG A 137 15.09 -0.92 -9.69
N LEU A 138 14.96 0.35 -10.09
CA LEU A 138 14.85 0.75 -11.50
C LEU A 138 16.21 0.72 -12.17
N LEU A 139 16.23 0.41 -13.46
CA LEU A 139 17.42 0.56 -14.27
C LEU A 139 17.95 1.99 -14.18
N SER A 140 19.25 2.13 -14.00
CA SER A 140 19.92 3.45 -13.97
C SER A 140 19.66 4.26 -15.23
N THR A 141 19.51 3.57 -16.36
CA THR A 141 19.16 4.15 -17.67
C THR A 141 17.77 4.78 -17.72
N ILE A 142 16.79 4.27 -16.98
CA ILE A 142 15.47 4.88 -16.82
C ILE A 142 15.59 6.12 -15.92
N ARG A 143 16.26 5.97 -14.77
CA ARG A 143 16.42 7.09 -13.81
C ARG A 143 17.14 8.29 -14.43
N SER A 144 18.18 8.06 -15.22
CA SER A 144 18.96 9.14 -15.84
C SER A 144 18.18 9.95 -16.89
N ARG A 145 17.10 9.39 -17.45
CA ARG A 145 16.23 10.05 -18.44
C ARG A 145 14.99 10.70 -17.84
N CYS A 146 14.81 10.60 -16.52
CA CYS A 146 13.67 11.15 -15.83
C CYS A 146 14.06 12.28 -14.89
N GLN A 147 13.28 13.37 -14.89
CA GLN A 147 13.37 14.36 -13.82
C GLN A 147 12.72 13.76 -12.57
N THR A 148 13.52 13.52 -11.53
CA THR A 148 13.05 12.91 -10.29
C THR A 148 12.46 13.97 -9.38
N ILE A 149 11.25 13.69 -8.88
CA ILE A 149 10.55 14.47 -7.85
C ILE A 149 10.40 13.57 -6.62
N PRO A 150 11.13 13.85 -5.52
CA PRO A 150 11.08 13.03 -4.33
C PRO A 150 9.83 13.35 -3.50
N PHE A 151 9.14 12.31 -3.04
CA PHE A 151 8.05 12.36 -2.08
C PHE A 151 8.56 11.82 -0.75
N ALA A 152 8.77 12.71 0.20
CA ALA A 152 9.23 12.34 1.53
C ALA A 152 8.07 11.95 2.45
N ARG A 153 8.39 11.27 3.55
CA ARG A 153 7.50 11.06 4.68
C ARG A 153 7.19 12.41 5.33
N LEU A 154 5.97 12.57 5.82
CA LEU A 154 5.54 13.79 6.47
C LEU A 154 5.98 13.81 7.95
N SER A 155 6.23 15.01 8.48
CA SER A 155 6.34 15.18 9.93
C SER A 155 4.97 14.88 10.60
N PRO A 156 4.95 14.54 11.90
CA PRO A 156 3.69 14.30 12.61
C PRO A 156 2.69 15.46 12.48
N GLU A 157 3.16 16.70 12.51
CA GLU A 157 2.33 17.90 12.40
C GLU A 157 1.68 18.01 11.02
N LEU A 158 2.47 17.78 9.96
CA LEU A 158 1.98 17.78 8.57
C LEU A 158 1.05 16.60 8.31
N LEU A 159 1.34 15.45 8.90
CA LEU A 159 0.46 14.27 8.80
C LEU A 159 -0.92 14.58 9.38
N HIS A 160 -0.98 15.18 10.57
CA HIS A 160 -2.25 15.59 11.18
C HIS A 160 -2.99 16.64 10.34
N GLN A 161 -2.29 17.62 9.77
CA GLN A 161 -2.91 18.63 8.89
C GLN A 161 -3.51 17.99 7.63
N VAL A 162 -2.78 17.08 6.98
CA VAL A 162 -3.26 16.38 5.78
C VAL A 162 -4.49 15.54 6.08
N LEU A 163 -4.51 14.82 7.20
CA LEU A 163 -5.65 13.99 7.61
C LEU A 163 -6.88 14.84 7.96
N ALA A 164 -6.68 15.97 8.64
CA ALA A 164 -7.76 16.90 8.96
C ALA A 164 -8.37 17.58 7.72
N ALA A 165 -7.57 17.75 6.65
CA ALA A 165 -8.00 18.34 5.39
C ALA A 165 -8.70 17.35 4.44
N GLN A 166 -8.61 16.03 4.70
CA GLN A 166 -9.27 15.01 3.90
C GLN A 166 -10.68 14.76 4.44
N PRO A 167 -11.73 14.78 3.59
CA PRO A 167 -13.03 14.28 4.02
C PRO A 167 -12.89 12.80 4.39
N PRO A 168 -13.60 12.31 5.42
CA PRO A 168 -13.61 10.92 5.78
C PRO A 168 -13.98 10.09 4.54
N PRO A 169 -13.33 8.92 4.29
CA PRO A 169 -13.70 8.07 3.19
C PRO A 169 -15.18 7.67 3.32
N ALA A 170 -15.88 7.60 2.20
CA ALA A 170 -17.32 7.34 2.16
C ALA A 170 -17.74 6.02 2.84
N SER A 171 -16.80 5.09 3.08
CA SER A 171 -17.01 3.86 3.84
C SER A 171 -16.96 4.05 5.38
N GLU A 172 -16.45 5.17 5.87
CA GLU A 172 -16.41 5.52 7.31
C GLU A 172 -17.67 6.26 7.79
N ALA A 173 -18.69 6.40 6.95
CA ALA A 173 -20.03 6.77 7.38
C ALA A 173 -20.73 5.60 8.11
N VAL A 174 -20.07 5.02 9.10
CA VAL A 174 -20.74 4.31 10.18
C VAL A 174 -21.58 5.37 10.88
N PRO A 175 -22.90 5.17 11.08
CA PRO A 175 -23.70 6.11 11.83
C PRO A 175 -23.11 6.20 13.24
N SER A 176 -22.27 7.20 13.43
CA SER A 176 -21.75 7.55 14.76
C SER A 176 -22.96 7.83 15.64
N ALA A 177 -23.07 7.10 16.74
CA ALA A 177 -24.02 7.44 17.78
C ALA A 177 -23.85 8.94 18.10
N PRO A 178 -24.92 9.71 18.26
CA PRO A 178 -24.84 11.14 18.43
C PRO A 178 -24.07 11.45 19.72
N GLY A 179 -22.85 11.98 19.59
CA GLY A 179 -22.10 12.56 20.69
C GLY A 179 -20.69 11.99 21.00
N GLY A 180 -20.21 10.99 20.32
CA GLY A 180 -18.86 10.45 20.57
C GLY A 180 -17.83 10.95 19.55
N ALA A 181 -16.83 11.71 20.00
CA ALA A 181 -15.62 11.88 19.20
C ALA A 181 -15.00 10.49 18.92
N PRO A 182 -14.51 10.21 17.70
CA PRO A 182 -13.85 8.93 17.42
C PRO A 182 -12.72 8.73 18.44
N ALA A 183 -12.63 7.50 18.97
CA ALA A 183 -11.53 7.17 19.88
C ALA A 183 -10.20 7.48 19.21
N PRO A 184 -9.23 8.07 19.96
CA PRO A 184 -7.94 8.41 19.38
C PRO A 184 -7.25 7.14 18.87
N ASP A 185 -6.58 7.25 17.73
CA ASP A 185 -5.80 6.14 17.17
C ASP A 185 -4.79 5.62 18.20
N PRO A 186 -4.62 4.30 18.31
CA PRO A 186 -3.49 3.75 19.04
C PRO A 186 -2.17 4.37 18.53
N PRO A 187 -1.28 4.81 19.43
CA PRO A 187 -0.04 5.50 19.04
C PRO A 187 0.86 4.63 18.14
N GLU A 188 0.73 3.31 18.24
CA GLU A 188 1.44 2.36 17.40
C GLU A 188 1.04 2.50 15.91
N LEU A 189 -0.19 2.86 15.59
CA LEU A 189 -0.62 3.05 14.19
C LEU A 189 0.08 4.24 13.55
N LEU A 190 0.28 5.31 14.30
CA LEU A 190 1.02 6.49 13.84
C LEU A 190 2.49 6.16 13.58
N GLU A 191 3.10 5.36 14.47
CA GLU A 191 4.49 4.92 14.31
C GLU A 191 4.65 3.98 13.12
N LEU A 192 3.75 3.00 12.96
CA LEU A 192 3.75 2.09 11.80
C LEU A 192 3.59 2.85 10.49
N ALA A 193 2.74 3.86 10.47
CA ALA A 193 2.55 4.72 9.30
C ALA A 193 3.81 5.53 8.96
N ALA A 194 4.66 5.82 9.97
CA ALA A 194 5.94 6.49 9.81
C ALA A 194 5.88 7.75 8.91
N GLY A 195 4.87 8.60 9.09
CA GLY A 195 4.68 9.81 8.29
C GLY A 195 4.05 9.61 6.92
N SER A 196 3.45 8.45 6.65
CA SER A 196 2.70 8.16 5.43
C SER A 196 1.19 8.24 5.68
N PRO A 197 0.45 9.23 5.12
CA PRO A 197 -1.00 9.34 5.31
C PRO A 197 -1.78 8.11 4.81
N GLY A 198 -1.40 7.60 3.65
CA GLY A 198 -2.07 6.42 3.07
C GLY A 198 -1.83 5.15 3.89
N ALA A 199 -0.61 4.97 4.44
CA ALA A 199 -0.32 3.85 5.33
C ALA A 199 -1.14 3.95 6.62
N LEU A 200 -1.29 5.15 7.19
CA LEU A 200 -2.12 5.34 8.38
C LEU A 200 -3.59 4.97 8.13
N LEU A 201 -4.15 5.38 6.99
CA LEU A 201 -5.51 4.99 6.62
C LEU A 201 -5.66 3.48 6.50
N GLN A 202 -4.68 2.80 5.87
CA GLN A 202 -4.67 1.34 5.80
C GLN A 202 -4.57 0.69 7.19
N HIS A 203 -3.71 1.20 8.07
CA HIS A 203 -3.59 0.68 9.44
C HIS A 203 -4.87 0.89 10.26
N ARG A 204 -5.56 2.03 10.08
CA ARG A 204 -6.88 2.25 10.68
C ARG A 204 -7.91 1.22 10.23
N GLN A 205 -7.98 0.96 8.92
CA GLN A 205 -8.90 -0.06 8.38
C GLN A 205 -8.59 -1.45 8.92
N GLN A 206 -7.32 -1.84 9.00
CA GLN A 206 -6.90 -3.11 9.58
C GLN A 206 -7.25 -3.19 11.06
N TRP A 207 -7.06 -2.10 11.81
CA TRP A 207 -7.39 -2.01 13.22
C TRP A 207 -8.90 -2.15 13.47
N GLN A 208 -9.72 -1.46 12.69
CA GLN A 208 -11.18 -1.52 12.77
C GLN A 208 -11.75 -2.89 12.34
N ALA A 209 -11.05 -3.60 11.47
CA ALA A 209 -11.43 -4.93 11.01
C ALA A 209 -11.04 -6.05 12.00
N LEU A 210 -10.26 -5.74 13.04
CA LEU A 210 -9.93 -6.74 14.06
C LEU A 210 -11.17 -7.11 14.89
N PRO A 211 -11.33 -8.40 15.22
CA PRO A 211 -12.33 -8.83 16.19
C PRO A 211 -12.12 -8.15 17.54
N GLU A 212 -13.23 -7.77 18.18
CA GLU A 212 -13.22 -7.10 19.48
C GLU A 212 -12.46 -7.92 20.54
N GLY A 213 -11.61 -7.25 21.32
CA GLY A 213 -10.82 -7.87 22.39
C GLY A 213 -9.61 -8.68 21.94
N LEU A 214 -9.38 -8.87 20.62
CA LEU A 214 -8.28 -9.70 20.14
C LEU A 214 -6.91 -9.06 20.39
N ALA A 215 -6.80 -7.76 20.14
CA ALA A 215 -5.57 -6.99 20.39
C ALA A 215 -5.22 -6.93 21.87
N GLU A 216 -6.22 -6.77 22.75
CA GLU A 216 -6.07 -6.77 24.19
C GLU A 216 -5.57 -8.13 24.69
N ARG A 217 -6.13 -9.22 24.17
CA ARG A 217 -5.70 -10.59 24.50
C ARG A 217 -4.26 -10.85 24.08
N CYS A 218 -3.84 -10.38 22.90
CA CYS A 218 -2.44 -10.45 22.48
C CYS A 218 -1.51 -9.72 23.45
N THR A 219 -1.90 -8.53 23.91
CA THR A 219 -1.07 -7.74 24.84
C THR A 219 -1.11 -8.25 26.28
N ALA A 220 -2.18 -8.89 26.69
CA ALA A 220 -2.33 -9.49 28.01
C ALA A 220 -1.56 -10.82 28.15
N LEU A 221 -1.17 -11.44 27.03
CA LEU A 221 -0.40 -12.69 27.05
C LEU A 221 1.00 -12.42 27.62
N GLY A 222 1.20 -12.78 28.86
CA GLY A 222 2.46 -12.64 29.59
C GLY A 222 3.08 -13.99 29.94
N GLU A 223 4.23 -13.98 30.60
CA GLU A 223 4.94 -15.19 31.05
C GLU A 223 4.15 -16.08 32.03
N SER A 224 3.06 -15.54 32.60
CA SER A 224 2.16 -16.27 33.50
C SER A 224 0.85 -16.72 32.85
N ALA A 225 0.68 -16.52 31.54
CA ALA A 225 -0.51 -16.97 30.85
C ALA A 225 -0.62 -18.50 30.83
N SER A 226 -1.83 -19.03 31.00
CA SER A 226 -2.01 -20.47 30.96
C SER A 226 -1.83 -21.02 29.54
N PRO A 227 -1.30 -22.25 29.37
CA PRO A 227 -1.18 -22.87 28.06
C PRO A 227 -2.51 -22.93 27.28
N LEU A 228 -3.61 -23.11 28.01
CA LEU A 228 -4.93 -23.18 27.41
C LEU A 228 -5.39 -21.82 26.82
N GLU A 229 -5.05 -20.72 27.50
CA GLU A 229 -5.32 -19.36 26.98
C GLU A 229 -4.50 -19.09 25.72
N ALA A 230 -3.21 -19.48 25.71
CA ALA A 230 -2.34 -19.37 24.54
C ALA A 230 -2.91 -20.16 23.33
N LEU A 231 -3.31 -21.41 23.54
CA LEU A 231 -3.91 -22.24 22.49
C LEU A 231 -5.26 -21.72 22.01
N ALA A 232 -6.11 -21.21 22.92
CA ALA A 232 -7.36 -20.57 22.55
C ALA A 232 -7.14 -19.32 21.69
N LEU A 233 -6.17 -18.47 22.07
CA LEU A 233 -5.81 -17.29 21.29
C LEU A 233 -5.26 -17.66 19.91
N ALA A 234 -4.38 -18.69 19.83
CA ALA A 234 -3.85 -19.19 18.56
C ALA A 234 -4.96 -19.64 17.59
N ARG A 235 -5.96 -20.35 18.11
CA ARG A 235 -7.11 -20.78 17.34
C ARG A 235 -7.89 -19.57 16.82
N ASP A 236 -8.25 -18.64 17.71
CA ASP A 236 -9.05 -17.48 17.35
C ASP A 236 -8.32 -16.59 16.30
N LEU A 237 -7.01 -16.38 16.43
CA LEU A 237 -6.20 -15.67 15.46
C LEU A 237 -6.20 -16.35 14.07
N SER A 238 -6.08 -17.68 14.05
CA SER A 238 -6.01 -18.43 12.80
C SER A 238 -7.36 -18.61 12.10
N GLU A 239 -8.48 -18.62 12.86
CA GLU A 239 -9.83 -18.81 12.33
C GLU A 239 -10.49 -17.47 11.93
N SER A 240 -10.15 -16.37 12.61
CA SER A 240 -10.80 -15.07 12.40
C SER A 240 -10.02 -14.13 11.47
N LEU A 241 -8.73 -14.36 11.24
CA LEU A 241 -7.88 -13.48 10.46
C LEU A 241 -7.26 -14.19 9.26
N GLU A 242 -7.28 -13.53 8.11
CA GLU A 242 -6.50 -13.94 6.95
C GLU A 242 -4.99 -13.75 7.21
N VAL A 243 -4.13 -14.49 6.51
CA VAL A 243 -2.68 -14.47 6.73
C VAL A 243 -2.09 -13.06 6.63
N GLU A 244 -2.59 -12.23 5.73
CA GLU A 244 -2.15 -10.83 5.58
C GLU A 244 -2.50 -9.99 6.81
N GLN A 245 -3.69 -10.19 7.38
CA GLN A 245 -4.09 -9.52 8.62
C GLN A 245 -3.29 -10.02 9.83
N GLN A 246 -2.96 -11.32 9.87
CA GLN A 246 -2.08 -11.89 10.88
C GLN A 246 -0.67 -11.27 10.83
N LEU A 247 -0.12 -11.10 9.63
CA LEU A 247 1.18 -10.45 9.43
C LEU A 247 1.16 -8.98 9.87
N TRP A 248 0.10 -8.26 9.55
CA TRP A 248 -0.09 -6.89 10.00
C TRP A 248 -0.23 -6.78 11.53
N LEU A 249 -0.99 -7.69 12.15
CA LEU A 249 -1.14 -7.75 13.60
C LEU A 249 0.22 -8.01 14.30
N LEU A 250 1.08 -8.83 13.69
CA LEU A 250 2.45 -9.04 14.17
C LEU A 250 3.28 -7.75 14.14
N ASP A 251 3.17 -6.91 13.09
CA ASP A 251 3.85 -5.63 13.01
C ASP A 251 3.43 -4.71 14.16
N TRP A 252 2.12 -4.59 14.38
CA TRP A 252 1.57 -3.82 15.47
C TRP A 252 2.01 -4.36 16.85
N TRP A 253 1.92 -5.67 17.06
CA TRP A 253 2.25 -6.30 18.34
C TRP A 253 3.73 -6.21 18.65
N GLN A 254 4.62 -6.40 17.70
CA GLN A 254 6.06 -6.23 17.87
C GLN A 254 6.40 -4.80 18.32
N LEU A 255 5.80 -3.80 17.67
CA LEU A 255 6.02 -2.39 18.04
C LEU A 255 5.55 -2.12 19.49
N ARG A 256 4.37 -2.63 19.83
CA ARG A 256 3.81 -2.50 21.18
C ARG A 256 4.68 -3.15 22.25
N LEU A 257 5.13 -4.37 22.02
CA LEU A 257 6.05 -5.08 22.93
C LEU A 257 7.37 -4.34 23.10
N TRP A 258 7.93 -3.84 22.00
CA TRP A 258 9.16 -3.06 22.05
C TRP A 258 9.01 -1.81 22.93
N ARG A 259 7.93 -1.08 22.78
CA ARG A 259 7.64 0.11 23.60
C ARG A 259 7.46 -0.21 25.08
N GLN A 260 6.89 -1.37 25.39
CA GLN A 260 6.61 -1.75 26.79
C GLN A 260 7.81 -2.33 27.50
N ARG A 261 8.60 -3.18 26.85
CA ARG A 261 9.59 -4.03 27.50
C ARG A 261 11.03 -3.75 27.07
N HIS A 262 11.28 -3.21 25.88
CA HIS A 262 12.61 -3.04 25.28
C HIS A 262 13.43 -4.35 25.25
N ASP A 263 12.74 -5.50 25.18
CA ASP A 263 13.33 -6.84 25.19
C ASP A 263 13.28 -7.44 23.78
N ALA A 264 14.42 -7.98 23.34
CA ALA A 264 14.54 -8.57 22.02
C ALA A 264 14.03 -10.02 21.95
N ALA A 265 13.93 -10.75 23.05
CA ALA A 265 13.57 -12.16 23.03
C ALA A 265 12.14 -12.42 22.52
N PRO A 266 11.10 -11.71 22.99
CA PRO A 266 9.74 -11.84 22.41
C PRO A 266 9.69 -11.44 20.92
N LEU A 267 10.44 -10.42 20.54
CA LEU A 267 10.47 -9.95 19.14
C LEU A 267 11.06 -10.99 18.19
N GLN A 268 12.12 -11.69 18.62
CA GLN A 268 12.74 -12.77 17.83
C GLN A 268 11.78 -13.94 17.63
N ARG A 269 10.94 -14.27 18.62
CA ARG A 269 9.91 -15.31 18.52
C ARG A 269 8.83 -14.91 17.51
N LEU A 270 8.32 -13.68 17.59
CA LEU A 270 7.35 -13.14 16.64
C LEU A 270 7.92 -13.03 15.22
N GLU A 271 9.21 -12.71 15.06
CA GLU A 271 9.86 -12.70 13.75
C GLU A 271 10.04 -14.11 13.16
N ARG A 272 10.26 -15.12 14.01
CA ARG A 272 10.24 -16.53 13.59
C ARG A 272 8.85 -16.92 13.11
N LEU A 273 7.80 -16.56 13.85
CA LEU A 273 6.41 -16.78 13.46
C LEU A 273 6.11 -16.11 12.10
N ARG A 274 6.51 -14.85 11.92
CA ARG A 274 6.37 -14.13 10.64
C ARG A 274 6.97 -14.89 9.47
N ARG A 275 8.18 -15.41 9.62
CA ARG A 275 8.85 -16.21 8.58
C ARG A 275 8.09 -17.50 8.28
N GLN A 276 7.54 -18.16 9.31
CA GLN A 276 6.73 -19.37 9.15
C GLN A 276 5.43 -19.09 8.39
N LEU A 277 4.70 -18.03 8.73
CA LEU A 277 3.47 -17.63 8.02
C LEU A 277 3.75 -17.29 6.54
N ARG A 278 4.86 -16.60 6.26
CA ARG A 278 5.28 -16.32 4.88
C ARG A 278 5.74 -17.56 4.10
N ALA A 279 6.24 -18.58 4.80
CA ALA A 279 6.63 -19.86 4.21
C ALA A 279 5.46 -20.85 4.08
N TYR A 280 4.21 -20.37 4.26
CA TYR A 280 2.99 -21.17 4.17
C TYR A 280 2.93 -22.36 5.13
N VAL A 281 3.55 -22.27 6.27
CA VAL A 281 3.31 -23.19 7.39
C VAL A 281 1.86 -23.04 7.84
N GLN A 282 1.25 -24.13 8.31
CA GLN A 282 -0.12 -24.09 8.81
C GLN A 282 -0.26 -22.98 9.89
N PRO A 283 -1.08 -21.95 9.67
CA PRO A 283 -1.08 -20.76 10.54
C PRO A 283 -1.39 -21.10 12.00
N ARG A 284 -2.37 -21.97 12.24
CA ARG A 284 -2.75 -22.38 13.59
C ARG A 284 -1.57 -22.96 14.37
N LEU A 285 -0.87 -23.94 13.79
CA LEU A 285 0.28 -24.57 14.44
C LEU A 285 1.42 -23.56 14.70
N ALA A 286 1.69 -22.68 13.75
CA ALA A 286 2.71 -21.65 13.90
C ALA A 286 2.37 -20.70 15.06
N TRP A 287 1.12 -20.29 15.21
CA TRP A 287 0.65 -19.48 16.33
C TRP A 287 0.70 -20.24 17.66
N GLU A 288 0.23 -21.50 17.71
CA GLU A 288 0.26 -22.33 18.92
C GLU A 288 1.68 -22.41 19.49
N VAL A 289 2.66 -22.73 18.65
CA VAL A 289 4.07 -22.81 19.07
C VAL A 289 4.60 -21.46 19.56
N ALA A 290 4.36 -20.40 18.78
CA ALA A 290 4.86 -19.07 19.14
C ALA A 290 4.26 -18.53 20.44
N LEU A 291 2.96 -18.73 20.68
CA LEU A 291 2.29 -18.25 21.88
C LEU A 291 2.68 -19.06 23.12
N LEU A 292 2.87 -20.37 23.00
CA LEU A 292 3.41 -21.20 24.08
C LEU A 292 4.85 -20.81 24.45
N GLU A 293 5.70 -20.50 23.46
CA GLU A 293 7.03 -19.99 23.72
C GLU A 293 7.01 -18.60 24.41
N LEU A 294 6.04 -17.73 24.06
CA LEU A 294 5.88 -16.41 24.67
C LEU A 294 5.36 -16.47 26.10
N SER A 295 4.49 -17.44 26.42
CA SER A 295 3.96 -17.66 27.78
C SER A 295 4.94 -18.38 28.72
N GLY A 296 6.16 -18.68 28.27
CA GLY A 296 7.17 -19.36 29.09
C GLY A 296 6.90 -20.85 29.38
N THR A 297 5.90 -21.43 28.73
CA THR A 297 5.49 -22.83 28.95
C THR A 297 6.21 -23.84 28.06
N ALA A 298 6.99 -23.39 27.08
CA ALA A 298 7.86 -24.21 26.25
C ALA A 298 9.30 -24.13 26.80
N ALA A 299 9.60 -24.91 27.84
CA ALA A 299 10.96 -25.19 28.29
C ALA A 299 11.40 -26.55 27.76
#